data_0f27b94be227474b6cdef951e56febb2
#
_entry.id   0f27b94be227474b6cdef951e56febb2
#
_cell.length_a   1.000
_cell.length_b   1.000
_cell.length_c   1.000
_cell.angle_alpha   90.00
_cell.angle_beta   90.00
_cell.angle_gamma   90.00
#
_symmetry.space_group_name_H-M   'P 1'
#
loop_
_entity.id
_entity.type
_entity.pdbx_description
1 polymer ?
#
loop_
_entity_poly.entity_id
_entity_poly.type
_entity_poly.pdbx_seq_one_letter_code
_entity_poly.pdbx_strand_id
1 'polypeptide(L)'
;MRLPLQVRVRGRLLRSKLIPGWVRQRSARLSGFSREYRLVGYSDDARSQISNRDGWQQVPVVARQHAAWEHLLESLAAGDTPRVDVDNLRVAAFRVVSPHDVVLEIGCGSGYNARLLTSFEPSVRYIGLDSSSAAITYARRVDDAMRLVAANALRLPMRDRSVSVVLDGGALIHIPKWEDVLREQCRVASHAVILHSVTVTDASTTAYLTKRAYGYVVPEVVIARSDLQAALDECGFVVDCVLPGITYDLEPAIEIPTVSETWVCRRG
;
A
#
# COMPACT_ATOMS: atom_id res chain seq x y z
N MET A 1 -18.92 -11.16 16.06
CA MET A 1 -18.04 -11.79 17.06
C MET A 1 -17.36 -10.71 17.88
N ARG A 2 -17.52 -10.68 19.21
CA ARG A 2 -16.96 -9.61 20.06
C ARG A 2 -15.48 -9.92 20.32
N LEU A 3 -14.58 -9.02 19.96
CA LEU A 3 -13.16 -9.11 20.33
C LEU A 3 -13.03 -9.30 21.85
N PRO A 4 -12.08 -10.11 22.34
CA PRO A 4 -11.86 -10.31 23.76
C PRO A 4 -11.69 -8.97 24.50
N LEU A 5 -12.27 -8.86 25.67
CA LEU A 5 -12.29 -7.63 26.48
C LEU A 5 -10.89 -7.04 26.73
N GLN A 6 -9.87 -7.88 26.81
CA GLN A 6 -8.47 -7.47 27.00
C GLN A 6 -7.89 -6.65 25.85
N VAL A 7 -8.28 -6.92 24.59
CA VAL A 7 -7.82 -6.16 23.42
C VAL A 7 -8.49 -4.77 23.38
N ARG A 8 -9.75 -4.69 23.81
CA ARG A 8 -10.48 -3.40 23.91
C ARG A 8 -9.92 -2.47 24.99
N VAL A 9 -9.50 -3.02 26.14
CA VAL A 9 -8.95 -2.22 27.25
C VAL A 9 -7.57 -1.67 26.87
N ARG A 10 -6.71 -2.46 26.21
CA ARG A 10 -5.39 -1.99 25.77
C ARG A 10 -5.48 -0.86 24.73
N GLY A 11 -6.37 -0.98 23.75
CA GLY A 11 -6.55 0.07 22.73
C GLY A 11 -7.10 1.39 23.30
N ARG A 12 -7.93 1.36 24.36
CA ARG A 12 -8.43 2.58 25.03
C ARG A 12 -7.39 3.26 25.91
N LEU A 13 -6.57 2.47 26.62
CA LEU A 13 -5.49 3.02 27.48
C LEU A 13 -4.39 3.68 26.62
N LEU A 14 -4.04 3.11 25.48
CA LEU A 14 -3.02 3.66 24.57
C LEU A 14 -3.44 4.98 23.90
N ARG A 15 -4.73 5.27 23.79
CA ARG A 15 -5.28 6.54 23.25
C ARG A 15 -5.41 7.66 24.28
N SER A 16 -5.11 7.39 25.55
CA SER A 16 -5.16 8.41 26.58
C SER A 16 -3.99 9.38 26.44
N LYS A 17 -4.28 10.69 26.27
CA LYS A 17 -3.27 11.77 26.25
C LYS A 17 -2.46 11.87 27.54
N LEU A 18 -2.88 11.17 28.61
CA LEU A 18 -2.19 11.11 29.92
C LEU A 18 -1.01 10.13 29.92
N ILE A 19 -0.86 9.27 28.89
CA ILE A 19 0.25 8.31 28.82
C ILE A 19 1.41 8.96 28.04
N PRO A 20 2.60 9.10 28.66
CA PRO A 20 3.76 9.64 27.96
C PRO A 20 4.08 8.91 26.65
N GLY A 21 4.52 9.65 25.63
CA GLY A 21 4.80 9.09 24.29
C GLY A 21 5.74 7.90 24.30
N TRP A 22 6.76 7.91 25.15
CA TRP A 22 7.71 6.79 25.28
C TRP A 22 7.06 5.49 25.81
N VAL A 23 6.01 5.59 26.67
CA VAL A 23 5.25 4.44 27.16
C VAL A 23 4.39 3.87 26.03
N ARG A 24 3.78 4.75 25.20
CA ARG A 24 3.00 4.35 24.03
C ARG A 24 3.88 3.63 23.00
N GLN A 25 5.08 4.13 22.72
CA GLN A 25 6.05 3.48 21.83
C GLN A 25 6.51 2.11 22.35
N ARG A 26 6.74 2.00 23.68
CA ARG A 26 7.19 0.75 24.30
C ARG A 26 6.09 -0.33 24.30
N SER A 27 4.83 0.06 24.48
CA SER A 27 3.70 -0.88 24.43
C SER A 27 3.35 -1.27 22.98
N ALA A 28 3.55 -0.41 22.00
CA ALA A 28 3.46 -0.76 20.57
C ALA A 28 4.53 -1.81 20.18
N ARG A 29 5.74 -1.73 20.76
CA ARG A 29 6.79 -2.75 20.59
C ARG A 29 6.40 -4.13 21.16
N LEU A 30 5.63 -4.16 22.25
CA LEU A 30 5.18 -5.39 22.90
C LEU A 30 4.01 -6.07 22.19
N SER A 31 3.33 -5.39 21.27
CA SER A 31 2.15 -5.92 20.55
C SER A 31 2.48 -6.73 19.29
N GLY A 32 3.76 -7.06 19.06
CA GLY A 32 4.19 -7.80 17.86
C GLY A 32 4.26 -6.98 16.58
N PHE A 33 3.76 -5.76 16.59
CA PHE A 33 3.91 -4.78 15.51
C PHE A 33 5.17 -3.95 15.70
N SER A 34 6.35 -4.58 15.65
CA SER A 34 7.64 -3.89 15.75
C SER A 34 7.98 -3.12 14.47
N ARG A 35 7.11 -2.22 14.07
CA ARG A 35 7.39 -1.24 13.03
C ARG A 35 7.94 -0.01 13.73
N GLU A 36 9.25 0.10 13.79
CA GLU A 36 9.90 1.31 14.29
C GLU A 36 9.74 2.40 13.23
N TYR A 37 8.72 3.22 13.37
CA TYR A 37 8.55 4.42 12.56
C TYR A 37 9.36 5.55 13.16
N ARG A 38 10.02 6.32 12.29
CA ARG A 38 10.75 7.53 12.66
C ARG A 38 10.37 8.64 11.68
N LEU A 39 9.77 9.69 12.20
CA LEU A 39 9.52 10.91 11.43
C LEU A 39 10.85 11.54 11.03
N VAL A 40 11.00 11.87 9.76
CA VAL A 40 12.13 12.63 9.20
C VAL A 40 11.74 14.09 9.02
N GLY A 41 10.53 14.36 8.54
CA GLY A 41 9.98 15.70 8.41
C GLY A 41 8.84 15.80 7.41
N TYR A 42 8.52 17.04 7.02
CA TYR A 42 7.40 17.41 6.17
C TYR A 42 7.84 18.18 4.91
N SER A 43 9.13 18.31 4.67
CA SER A 43 9.71 19.13 3.61
C SER A 43 10.32 18.29 2.48
N ASP A 44 10.65 18.93 1.36
CA ASP A 44 11.39 18.31 0.28
C ASP A 44 12.79 17.82 0.70
N ASP A 45 13.40 18.45 1.70
CA ASP A 45 14.65 17.97 2.29
C ASP A 45 14.41 16.63 3.00
N ALA A 46 13.36 16.49 3.80
CA ALA A 46 12.97 15.24 4.43
C ALA A 46 12.66 14.15 3.38
N ARG A 47 11.94 14.50 2.30
CA ARG A 47 11.71 13.63 1.15
C ARG A 47 13.02 13.12 0.56
N SER A 48 13.99 14.00 0.36
CA SER A 48 15.29 13.66 -0.22
C SER A 48 16.10 12.73 0.68
N GLN A 49 16.05 12.93 2.01
CA GLN A 49 16.75 12.10 2.99
C GLN A 49 16.29 10.64 3.01
N ILE A 50 15.01 10.37 2.72
CA ILE A 50 14.47 9.01 2.67
C ILE A 50 14.57 8.36 1.29
N SER A 51 14.84 9.13 0.22
CA SER A 51 14.84 8.64 -1.17
C SER A 51 15.91 7.59 -1.46
N ASN A 52 16.99 7.56 -0.69
CA ASN A 52 18.11 6.64 -0.87
C ASN A 52 17.97 5.32 -0.06
N ARG A 53 16.78 5.00 0.43
CA ARG A 53 16.54 3.75 1.18
C ARG A 53 16.12 2.63 0.23
N ASP A 54 16.93 1.60 0.13
CA ASP A 54 16.79 0.48 -0.80
C ASP A 54 16.28 -0.82 -0.16
N GLY A 55 15.73 -0.73 1.06
CA GLY A 55 15.28 -1.90 1.81
C GLY A 55 14.35 -2.83 1.04
N TRP A 56 13.49 -2.29 0.16
CA TRP A 56 12.60 -3.07 -0.69
C TRP A 56 13.31 -3.83 -1.82
N GLN A 57 14.57 -3.50 -2.14
CA GLN A 57 15.39 -4.20 -3.14
C GLN A 57 16.06 -5.47 -2.56
N GLN A 58 15.97 -5.67 -1.25
CA GLN A 58 16.70 -6.73 -0.56
C GLN A 58 15.98 -8.07 -0.63
N VAL A 59 16.65 -9.10 -1.13
CA VAL A 59 16.09 -10.47 -1.25
C VAL A 59 15.46 -10.99 0.05
N PRO A 60 16.07 -10.81 1.25
CA PRO A 60 15.45 -11.28 2.49
C PRO A 60 14.15 -10.55 2.84
N VAL A 61 13.97 -9.30 2.39
CA VAL A 61 12.72 -8.55 2.57
C VAL A 61 11.61 -9.18 1.76
N VAL A 62 11.86 -9.44 0.47
CA VAL A 62 10.90 -10.09 -0.43
C VAL A 62 10.48 -11.46 0.10
N ALA A 63 11.43 -12.30 0.53
CA ALA A 63 11.14 -13.63 1.04
C ALA A 63 10.26 -13.59 2.32
N ARG A 64 10.56 -12.67 3.25
CA ARG A 64 9.80 -12.53 4.50
C ARG A 64 8.41 -11.92 4.25
N GLN A 65 8.31 -10.99 3.33
CA GLN A 65 7.03 -10.44 2.91
C GLN A 65 6.16 -11.52 2.27
N HIS A 66 6.72 -12.30 1.35
CA HIS A 66 6.02 -13.41 0.72
C HIS A 66 5.48 -14.41 1.76
N ALA A 67 6.32 -14.86 2.70
CA ALA A 67 5.89 -15.80 3.75
C ALA A 67 4.72 -15.26 4.59
N ALA A 68 4.69 -13.96 4.87
CA ALA A 68 3.59 -13.33 5.57
C ALA A 68 2.28 -13.33 4.74
N TRP A 69 2.39 -13.11 3.43
CA TRP A 69 1.25 -13.13 2.52
C TRP A 69 0.74 -14.54 2.22
N GLU A 70 1.62 -15.53 2.08
CA GLU A 70 1.23 -16.93 1.94
C GLU A 70 0.37 -17.40 3.12
N HIS A 71 0.80 -17.13 4.35
CA HIS A 71 0.00 -17.46 5.52
C HIS A 71 -1.40 -16.81 5.50
N LEU A 72 -1.51 -15.56 5.02
CA LEU A 72 -2.81 -14.91 4.87
C LEU A 72 -3.68 -15.58 3.79
N LEU A 73 -3.08 -15.96 2.65
CA LEU A 73 -3.82 -16.67 1.59
C LEU A 73 -4.28 -18.07 2.03
N GLU A 74 -3.44 -18.79 2.79
CA GLU A 74 -3.80 -20.08 3.39
C GLU A 74 -4.97 -19.94 4.36
N SER A 75 -4.96 -18.91 5.21
CA SER A 75 -6.05 -18.60 6.14
C SER A 75 -7.36 -18.30 5.39
N LEU A 76 -7.31 -17.51 4.33
CA LEU A 76 -8.47 -17.24 3.48
C LEU A 76 -9.00 -18.50 2.80
N ALA A 77 -8.12 -19.36 2.29
CA ALA A 77 -8.48 -20.65 1.68
C ALA A 77 -9.10 -21.61 2.69
N ALA A 78 -8.73 -21.53 3.97
CA ALA A 78 -9.33 -22.28 5.06
C ALA A 78 -10.71 -21.73 5.51
N GLY A 79 -11.17 -20.63 4.93
CA GLY A 79 -12.47 -20.03 5.21
C GLY A 79 -12.47 -19.02 6.36
N ASP A 80 -11.32 -18.55 6.79
CA ASP A 80 -11.25 -17.48 7.78
C ASP A 80 -11.85 -16.18 7.22
N THR A 81 -12.36 -15.34 8.12
CA THR A 81 -12.91 -14.04 7.75
C THR A 81 -11.81 -13.19 7.12
N PRO A 82 -12.02 -12.66 5.89
CA PRO A 82 -11.06 -11.80 5.25
C PRO A 82 -10.69 -10.59 6.11
N ARG A 83 -9.44 -10.17 6.05
CA ARG A 83 -9.04 -8.89 6.60
C ARG A 83 -9.72 -7.76 5.81
N VAL A 84 -9.93 -6.63 6.48
CA VAL A 84 -10.62 -5.47 5.88
C VAL A 84 -9.92 -4.96 4.60
N ASP A 85 -8.60 -5.05 4.51
CA ASP A 85 -7.85 -4.67 3.31
C ASP A 85 -8.13 -5.62 2.12
N VAL A 86 -8.25 -6.93 2.37
CA VAL A 86 -8.64 -7.89 1.33
C VAL A 86 -10.06 -7.63 0.83
N ASP A 87 -11.01 -7.39 1.74
CA ASP A 87 -12.37 -7.02 1.37
C ASP A 87 -12.42 -5.70 0.60
N ASN A 88 -11.63 -4.70 1.01
CA ASN A 88 -11.53 -3.43 0.30
C ASN A 88 -11.00 -3.61 -1.12
N LEU A 89 -9.96 -4.44 -1.31
CA LEU A 89 -9.45 -4.73 -2.65
C LEU A 89 -10.52 -5.40 -3.52
N ARG A 90 -11.26 -6.36 -2.94
CA ARG A 90 -12.36 -7.04 -3.63
C ARG A 90 -13.45 -6.06 -4.04
N VAL A 91 -13.92 -5.20 -3.12
CA VAL A 91 -14.93 -4.17 -3.41
C VAL A 91 -14.43 -3.21 -4.48
N ALA A 92 -13.18 -2.74 -4.37
CA ALA A 92 -12.57 -1.85 -5.35
C ALA A 92 -12.51 -2.49 -6.74
N ALA A 93 -12.07 -3.76 -6.82
CA ALA A 93 -12.03 -4.50 -8.08
C ALA A 93 -13.42 -4.63 -8.71
N PHE A 94 -14.44 -5.05 -7.96
CA PHE A 94 -15.80 -5.18 -8.48
C PHE A 94 -16.41 -3.87 -9.00
N ARG A 95 -15.91 -2.73 -8.55
CA ARG A 95 -16.40 -1.43 -9.02
C ARG A 95 -15.83 -1.02 -10.38
N VAL A 96 -14.60 -1.41 -10.70
CA VAL A 96 -13.89 -0.85 -11.87
C VAL A 96 -13.20 -1.88 -12.76
N VAL A 97 -13.14 -3.14 -12.36
CA VAL A 97 -12.57 -4.21 -13.19
C VAL A 97 -13.68 -4.99 -13.85
N SER A 98 -13.59 -5.14 -15.16
CA SER A 98 -14.51 -5.93 -15.98
C SER A 98 -13.82 -7.17 -16.54
N PRO A 99 -14.57 -8.19 -16.99
CA PRO A 99 -13.99 -9.34 -17.69
C PRO A 99 -13.06 -8.93 -18.84
N HIS A 100 -11.90 -9.58 -18.92
CA HIS A 100 -10.88 -9.33 -19.93
C HIS A 100 -10.12 -7.99 -19.85
N ASP A 101 -10.36 -7.18 -18.81
CA ASP A 101 -9.57 -5.98 -18.57
C ASP A 101 -8.09 -6.30 -18.39
N VAL A 102 -7.24 -5.34 -18.76
CA VAL A 102 -5.82 -5.36 -18.42
C VAL A 102 -5.64 -4.59 -17.12
N VAL A 103 -5.23 -5.31 -16.08
CA VAL A 103 -4.86 -4.70 -14.79
C VAL A 103 -3.35 -4.70 -14.65
N LEU A 104 -2.76 -3.51 -14.53
CA LEU A 104 -1.35 -3.31 -14.21
C LEU A 104 -1.20 -3.03 -12.72
N GLU A 105 -0.50 -3.91 -12.00
CA GLU A 105 -0.14 -3.64 -10.61
C GLU A 105 1.25 -3.00 -10.51
N ILE A 106 1.35 -1.90 -9.76
CA ILE A 106 2.60 -1.20 -9.43
C ILE A 106 3.10 -1.69 -8.07
N GLY A 107 4.37 -2.12 -8.02
CA GLY A 107 4.95 -2.70 -6.82
C GLY A 107 4.37 -4.08 -6.49
N CYS A 108 4.26 -4.96 -7.47
CA CYS A 108 3.59 -6.25 -7.34
C CYS A 108 4.25 -7.22 -6.34
N GLY A 109 5.50 -6.95 -5.93
CA GLY A 109 6.22 -7.82 -5.00
C GLY A 109 6.29 -9.25 -5.51
N SER A 110 5.83 -10.21 -4.70
CA SER A 110 5.76 -11.63 -5.05
C SER A 110 4.44 -12.06 -5.72
N GLY A 111 3.56 -11.11 -6.10
CA GLY A 111 2.32 -11.41 -6.82
C GLY A 111 1.12 -11.74 -5.92
N TYR A 112 1.11 -11.30 -4.67
CA TYR A 112 0.02 -11.53 -3.73
C TYR A 112 -1.33 -11.01 -4.26
N ASN A 113 -1.39 -9.75 -4.69
CA ASN A 113 -2.63 -9.15 -5.19
C ASN A 113 -3.07 -9.77 -6.54
N ALA A 114 -2.14 -10.29 -7.35
CA ALA A 114 -2.49 -11.05 -8.55
C ALA A 114 -3.39 -12.24 -8.20
N ARG A 115 -3.02 -13.01 -7.18
CA ARG A 115 -3.78 -14.18 -6.72
C ARG A 115 -5.16 -13.79 -6.17
N LEU A 116 -5.25 -12.68 -5.46
CA LEU A 116 -6.54 -12.15 -5.01
C LEU A 116 -7.41 -11.71 -6.20
N LEU A 117 -6.86 -10.87 -7.10
CA LEU A 117 -7.60 -10.35 -8.25
C LEU A 117 -8.11 -11.48 -9.15
N THR A 118 -7.28 -12.47 -9.47
CA THR A 118 -7.68 -13.61 -10.30
C THR A 118 -8.70 -14.52 -9.61
N SER A 119 -8.74 -14.53 -8.28
CA SER A 119 -9.81 -15.21 -7.54
C SER A 119 -11.15 -14.45 -7.59
N PHE A 120 -11.11 -13.11 -7.73
CA PHE A 120 -12.31 -12.27 -7.85
C PHE A 120 -12.83 -12.19 -9.28
N GLU A 121 -11.94 -12.08 -10.26
CA GLU A 121 -12.24 -12.03 -11.69
C GLU A 121 -11.22 -12.88 -12.48
N PRO A 122 -11.53 -14.16 -12.72
CA PRO A 122 -10.59 -15.10 -13.35
C PRO A 122 -10.19 -14.75 -14.79
N SER A 123 -10.99 -13.93 -15.48
CA SER A 123 -10.70 -13.54 -16.88
C SER A 123 -9.82 -12.29 -16.99
N VAL A 124 -9.44 -11.68 -15.89
CA VAL A 124 -8.58 -10.49 -15.88
C VAL A 124 -7.20 -10.82 -16.47
N ARG A 125 -6.67 -9.89 -17.27
CA ARG A 125 -5.31 -9.99 -17.81
C ARG A 125 -4.36 -9.20 -16.91
N TYR A 126 -3.81 -9.85 -15.92
CA TYR A 126 -2.90 -9.23 -14.96
C TYR A 126 -1.49 -9.02 -15.52
N ILE A 127 -0.89 -7.89 -15.19
CA ILE A 127 0.53 -7.55 -15.41
C ILE A 127 1.06 -6.99 -14.10
N GLY A 128 2.10 -7.61 -13.53
CA GLY A 128 2.80 -7.11 -12.35
C GLY A 128 4.06 -6.33 -12.73
N LEU A 129 4.25 -5.17 -12.11
CA LEU A 129 5.46 -4.36 -12.27
C LEU A 129 6.10 -4.13 -10.90
N ASP A 130 7.42 -4.33 -10.82
CA ASP A 130 8.22 -3.99 -9.65
C ASP A 130 9.60 -3.49 -10.07
N SER A 131 10.17 -2.56 -9.31
CA SER A 131 11.54 -2.10 -9.53
C SER A 131 12.59 -3.05 -8.95
N SER A 132 12.19 -3.94 -8.03
CA SER A 132 13.04 -4.94 -7.41
C SER A 132 13.19 -6.17 -8.31
N SER A 133 14.38 -6.37 -8.88
CA SER A 133 14.69 -7.60 -9.61
C SER A 133 14.56 -8.86 -8.73
N ALA A 134 14.80 -8.71 -7.43
CA ALA A 134 14.60 -9.78 -6.44
C ALA A 134 13.11 -10.15 -6.34
N ALA A 135 12.21 -9.15 -6.28
CA ALA A 135 10.77 -9.36 -6.23
C ALA A 135 10.28 -10.07 -7.51
N ILE A 136 10.66 -9.57 -8.69
CA ILE A 136 10.33 -10.18 -9.98
C ILE A 136 10.84 -11.62 -10.09
N THR A 137 12.08 -11.87 -9.68
CA THR A 137 12.64 -13.24 -9.68
C THR A 137 11.87 -14.16 -8.73
N TYR A 138 11.47 -13.62 -7.58
CA TYR A 138 10.70 -14.40 -6.61
C TYR A 138 9.28 -14.68 -7.10
N ALA A 139 8.59 -13.69 -7.65
CA ALA A 139 7.24 -13.84 -8.21
C ALA A 139 7.19 -14.91 -9.32
N ARG A 140 8.19 -14.94 -10.21
CA ARG A 140 8.32 -15.99 -11.26
C ARG A 140 8.50 -17.39 -10.69
N ARG A 141 9.07 -17.55 -9.50
CA ARG A 141 9.16 -18.86 -8.83
C ARG A 141 7.85 -19.29 -8.21
N VAL A 142 7.03 -18.34 -7.81
CA VAL A 142 5.69 -18.57 -7.23
C VAL A 142 4.71 -18.97 -8.33
N ASP A 143 4.74 -18.23 -9.45
CA ASP A 143 3.89 -18.46 -10.61
C ASP A 143 4.64 -18.03 -11.87
N ASP A 144 5.09 -19.00 -12.67
CA ASP A 144 5.86 -18.77 -13.90
C ASP A 144 4.99 -18.27 -15.07
N ALA A 145 3.67 -18.44 -14.98
CA ALA A 145 2.70 -17.91 -15.95
C ALA A 145 2.41 -16.44 -15.76
N MET A 146 2.78 -15.85 -14.60
CA MET A 146 2.53 -14.45 -14.29
C MET A 146 3.29 -13.52 -15.24
N ARG A 147 2.60 -12.55 -15.83
CA ARG A 147 3.23 -11.52 -16.67
C ARG A 147 3.88 -10.47 -15.80
N LEU A 148 5.21 -10.39 -15.83
CA LEU A 148 5.99 -9.54 -14.94
C LEU A 148 6.95 -8.63 -15.71
N VAL A 149 7.03 -7.37 -15.27
CA VAL A 149 7.90 -6.34 -15.84
C VAL A 149 8.78 -5.76 -14.74
N ALA A 150 10.10 -5.81 -14.93
CA ALA A 150 11.05 -5.10 -14.05
C ALA A 150 11.19 -3.66 -14.55
N ALA A 151 10.62 -2.69 -13.84
CA ALA A 151 10.65 -1.28 -14.25
C ALA A 151 10.46 -0.32 -13.07
N ASN A 152 10.82 0.95 -13.29
CA ASN A 152 10.66 2.02 -12.32
C ASN A 152 9.27 2.66 -12.46
N ALA A 153 8.54 2.75 -11.36
CA ALA A 153 7.22 3.37 -11.30
C ALA A 153 7.21 4.88 -11.63
N LEU A 154 8.35 5.54 -11.51
CA LEU A 154 8.53 6.95 -11.91
C LEU A 154 8.53 7.16 -13.44
N ARG A 155 8.65 6.08 -14.22
CA ARG A 155 8.62 6.10 -15.68
C ARG A 155 8.18 4.74 -16.19
N LEU A 156 6.87 4.56 -16.32
CA LEU A 156 6.29 3.30 -16.75
C LEU A 156 6.55 3.03 -18.25
N PRO A 157 7.01 1.81 -18.63
CA PRO A 157 7.30 1.46 -20.02
C PRO A 157 6.02 1.13 -20.81
N MET A 158 4.94 1.83 -20.55
CA MET A 158 3.63 1.69 -21.18
C MET A 158 3.22 2.99 -21.85
N ARG A 159 2.45 2.87 -22.93
CA ARG A 159 1.85 4.03 -23.61
C ARG A 159 0.73 4.61 -22.76
N ASP A 160 0.38 5.87 -23.06
CA ASP A 160 -0.78 6.51 -22.46
C ASP A 160 -2.04 5.69 -22.70
N ARG A 161 -2.86 5.55 -21.67
CA ARG A 161 -4.16 4.86 -21.71
C ARG A 161 -4.10 3.44 -22.30
N SER A 162 -3.00 2.71 -22.06
CA SER A 162 -2.78 1.37 -22.65
C SER A 162 -3.20 0.22 -21.75
N VAL A 163 -3.57 0.47 -20.51
CA VAL A 163 -4.12 -0.53 -19.57
C VAL A 163 -5.48 -0.08 -19.07
N SER A 164 -6.40 -1.00 -18.82
CA SER A 164 -7.76 -0.65 -18.37
C SER A 164 -7.72 -0.03 -16.98
N VAL A 165 -7.10 -0.73 -16.03
CA VAL A 165 -7.02 -0.36 -14.63
C VAL A 165 -5.57 -0.44 -14.15
N VAL A 166 -5.14 0.55 -13.39
CA VAL A 166 -3.90 0.48 -12.61
C VAL A 166 -4.24 0.20 -11.16
N LEU A 167 -3.61 -0.80 -10.57
CA LEU A 167 -3.63 -1.10 -9.15
C LEU A 167 -2.30 -0.68 -8.53
N ASP A 168 -2.32 0.21 -7.56
CA ASP A 168 -1.21 0.40 -6.63
C ASP A 168 -1.46 -0.44 -5.39
N GLY A 169 -0.69 -1.49 -5.22
CA GLY A 169 -0.81 -2.45 -4.10
C GLY A 169 -0.15 -1.98 -2.80
N GLY A 170 -0.06 -0.66 -2.57
CA GLY A 170 0.64 -0.05 -1.43
C GLY A 170 2.09 0.31 -1.74
N ALA A 171 2.47 0.41 -3.01
CA ALA A 171 3.80 0.87 -3.43
C ALA A 171 3.96 2.39 -3.27
N LEU A 172 2.90 3.15 -3.52
CA LEU A 172 2.88 4.62 -3.51
C LEU A 172 3.46 5.20 -2.22
N ILE A 173 3.08 4.63 -1.08
CA ILE A 173 3.54 5.09 0.25
C ILE A 173 5.02 4.75 0.54
N HIS A 174 5.68 4.01 -0.31
CA HIS A 174 7.09 3.63 -0.19
C HIS A 174 8.00 4.37 -1.17
N ILE A 175 7.43 5.23 -2.01
CA ILE A 175 8.16 6.00 -3.01
C ILE A 175 8.04 7.48 -2.66
N PRO A 176 9.14 8.13 -2.21
CA PRO A 176 9.08 9.52 -1.76
C PRO A 176 8.55 10.52 -2.79
N LYS A 177 8.77 10.24 -4.09
CA LYS A 177 8.21 11.02 -5.22
C LYS A 177 6.85 10.45 -5.64
N TRP A 178 5.95 10.27 -4.69
CA TRP A 178 4.68 9.62 -4.89
C TRP A 178 3.78 10.33 -5.92
N GLU A 179 3.87 11.67 -6.02
CA GLU A 179 3.09 12.44 -6.99
C GLU A 179 3.49 12.09 -8.43
N ASP A 180 4.81 11.92 -8.69
CA ASP A 180 5.32 11.54 -10.01
C ASP A 180 4.86 10.11 -10.37
N VAL A 181 4.86 9.20 -9.39
CA VAL A 181 4.34 7.84 -9.56
C VAL A 181 2.85 7.87 -9.87
N LEU A 182 2.06 8.67 -9.14
CA LEU A 182 0.63 8.79 -9.36
C LEU A 182 0.34 9.36 -10.77
N ARG A 183 1.09 10.36 -11.23
CA ARG A 183 0.96 10.89 -12.60
C ARG A 183 1.21 9.81 -13.65
N GLU A 184 2.23 8.97 -13.47
CA GLU A 184 2.52 7.86 -14.39
C GLU A 184 1.42 6.78 -14.35
N GLN A 185 0.90 6.44 -13.18
CA GLN A 185 -0.24 5.53 -13.02
C GLN A 185 -1.47 6.08 -13.76
N CYS A 186 -1.80 7.34 -13.53
CA CYS A 186 -2.90 8.01 -14.21
C CYS A 186 -2.68 8.12 -15.73
N ARG A 187 -1.45 8.38 -16.19
CA ARG A 187 -1.14 8.45 -17.62
C ARG A 187 -1.44 7.15 -18.35
N VAL A 188 -1.05 6.01 -17.78
CA VAL A 188 -1.19 4.70 -18.45
C VAL A 188 -2.56 4.08 -18.29
N ALA A 189 -3.34 4.43 -17.26
CA ALA A 189 -4.70 3.94 -17.04
C ALA A 189 -5.67 4.57 -18.05
N SER A 190 -6.47 3.76 -18.73
CA SER A 190 -7.52 4.25 -19.63
C SER A 190 -8.85 4.49 -18.92
N HIS A 191 -9.13 3.75 -17.83
CA HIS A 191 -10.41 3.74 -17.16
C HIS A 191 -10.32 4.12 -15.67
N ALA A 192 -9.50 3.42 -14.88
CA ALA A 192 -9.49 3.62 -13.44
C ALA A 192 -8.11 3.40 -12.83
N VAL A 193 -7.92 3.98 -11.64
CA VAL A 193 -6.81 3.73 -10.73
C VAL A 193 -7.36 3.29 -9.37
N ILE A 194 -6.83 2.20 -8.82
CA ILE A 194 -7.10 1.74 -7.47
C ILE A 194 -5.82 1.99 -6.65
N LEU A 195 -5.90 2.89 -5.68
CA LEU A 195 -4.83 3.11 -4.71
C LEU A 195 -5.17 2.31 -3.45
N HIS A 196 -4.58 1.13 -3.33
CA HIS A 196 -4.92 0.19 -2.26
C HIS A 196 -3.97 0.32 -1.07
N SER A 197 -4.54 0.38 0.14
CA SER A 197 -3.79 0.45 1.40
C SER A 197 -2.85 1.66 1.51
N VAL A 198 -3.28 2.81 1.01
CA VAL A 198 -2.54 4.07 1.15
C VAL A 198 -2.68 4.61 2.57
N THR A 199 -1.57 4.92 3.23
CA THR A 199 -1.58 5.56 4.55
C THR A 199 -1.79 7.05 4.40
N VAL A 200 -2.90 7.54 4.93
CA VAL A 200 -3.31 8.96 4.82
C VAL A 200 -3.54 9.61 6.18
N THR A 201 -3.59 10.94 6.17
CA THR A 201 -3.91 11.77 7.32
C THR A 201 -4.79 12.95 6.93
N ASP A 202 -5.56 13.47 7.90
CA ASP A 202 -6.29 14.75 7.79
C ASP A 202 -5.42 15.97 8.10
N ALA A 203 -4.15 15.79 8.48
CA ALA A 203 -3.21 16.90 8.60
C ALA A 203 -3.00 17.56 7.22
N SER A 204 -2.70 18.86 7.23
CA SER A 204 -2.56 19.67 6.00
C SER A 204 -1.26 19.42 5.23
N THR A 205 -0.40 18.51 5.69
CA THR A 205 0.94 18.32 5.14
C THR A 205 1.33 16.85 5.15
N THR A 206 1.79 16.37 4.01
CA THR A 206 2.36 15.02 3.83
C THR A 206 3.63 14.84 4.66
N ALA A 207 3.74 13.73 5.37
CA ALA A 207 4.86 13.40 6.23
C ALA A 207 5.77 12.31 5.62
N TYR A 208 7.06 12.50 5.76
CA TYR A 208 8.10 11.58 5.30
C TYR A 208 8.77 10.88 6.48
N LEU A 209 8.73 9.56 6.49
CA LEU A 209 9.19 8.71 7.57
C LEU A 209 10.16 7.65 7.05
N THR A 210 10.88 7.06 7.97
CA THR A 210 11.48 5.73 7.77
C THR A 210 10.79 4.72 8.68
N LYS A 211 10.66 3.48 8.21
CA LYS A 211 10.23 2.37 9.05
C LYS A 211 11.19 1.19 8.95
N ARG A 212 11.24 0.38 9.98
CA ARG A 212 11.90 -0.92 9.91
C ARG A 212 10.89 -1.97 9.49
N ALA A 213 11.01 -2.47 8.26
CA ALA A 213 10.20 -3.54 7.72
C ALA A 213 11.07 -4.75 7.38
N TYR A 214 10.70 -5.93 7.86
CA TYR A 214 11.41 -7.18 7.59
C TYR A 214 12.92 -7.14 7.90
N GLY A 215 13.33 -6.32 8.88
CA GLY A 215 14.73 -6.16 9.32
C GLY A 215 15.51 -5.05 8.61
N TYR A 216 14.94 -4.39 7.61
CA TYR A 216 15.56 -3.31 6.84
C TYR A 216 14.84 -1.98 7.06
N VAL A 217 15.56 -0.89 6.84
CA VAL A 217 14.98 0.45 6.87
C VAL A 217 14.45 0.79 5.48
N VAL A 218 13.18 1.13 5.41
CA VAL A 218 12.48 1.50 4.17
C VAL A 218 11.85 2.88 4.30
N PRO A 219 11.63 3.60 3.19
CA PRO A 219 10.86 4.84 3.21
C PRO A 219 9.38 4.55 3.50
N GLU A 220 8.72 5.51 4.12
CA GLU A 220 7.28 5.54 4.31
C GLU A 220 6.78 6.97 4.14
N VAL A 221 5.68 7.14 3.42
CA VAL A 221 5.01 8.42 3.23
C VAL A 221 3.61 8.32 3.83
N VAL A 222 3.26 9.26 4.67
CA VAL A 222 1.88 9.48 5.12
C VAL A 222 1.34 10.65 4.33
N ILE A 223 0.45 10.38 3.40
CA ILE A 223 -0.02 11.39 2.45
C ILE A 223 -1.17 12.17 3.08
N ALA A 224 -1.10 13.51 3.03
CA ALA A 224 -2.26 14.33 3.37
C ALA A 224 -3.39 14.06 2.36
N ARG A 225 -4.63 13.85 2.83
CA ARG A 225 -5.77 13.59 1.92
C ARG A 225 -5.98 14.72 0.92
N SER A 226 -5.76 15.98 1.35
CA SER A 226 -5.82 17.13 0.45
C SER A 226 -4.82 17.06 -0.68
N ASP A 227 -3.57 16.61 -0.39
CA ASP A 227 -2.53 16.50 -1.39
C ASP A 227 -2.84 15.37 -2.39
N LEU A 228 -3.33 14.23 -1.88
CA LEU A 228 -3.72 13.10 -2.72
C LEU A 228 -4.90 13.46 -3.63
N GLN A 229 -5.92 14.14 -3.10
CA GLN A 229 -7.07 14.60 -3.89
C GLN A 229 -6.62 15.58 -4.98
N ALA A 230 -5.81 16.58 -4.62
CA ALA A 230 -5.31 17.57 -5.58
C ALA A 230 -4.52 16.91 -6.72
N ALA A 231 -3.65 15.95 -6.39
CA ALA A 231 -2.87 15.24 -7.40
C ALA A 231 -3.73 14.37 -8.34
N LEU A 232 -4.82 13.77 -7.84
CA LEU A 232 -5.79 13.05 -8.64
C LEU A 232 -6.58 13.98 -9.58
N ASP A 233 -7.02 15.14 -9.05
CA ASP A 233 -7.74 16.16 -9.82
C ASP A 233 -6.86 16.72 -10.96
N GLU A 234 -5.57 17.00 -10.69
CA GLU A 234 -4.60 17.40 -11.70
C GLU A 234 -4.44 16.35 -12.82
N CYS A 235 -4.55 15.08 -12.47
CA CYS A 235 -4.48 13.97 -13.43
C CYS A 235 -5.80 13.72 -14.20
N GLY A 236 -6.88 14.46 -13.88
CA GLY A 236 -8.20 14.28 -14.47
C GLY A 236 -8.91 13.01 -14.00
N PHE A 237 -8.69 12.61 -12.74
CA PHE A 237 -9.38 11.48 -12.12
C PHE A 237 -10.31 11.97 -11.01
N VAL A 238 -11.50 11.37 -10.96
CA VAL A 238 -12.51 11.63 -9.95
C VAL A 238 -12.55 10.46 -8.98
N VAL A 239 -12.59 10.75 -7.69
CA VAL A 239 -12.73 9.73 -6.65
C VAL A 239 -14.16 9.18 -6.66
N ASP A 240 -14.32 7.90 -6.99
CA ASP A 240 -15.60 7.19 -7.00
C ASP A 240 -15.99 6.76 -5.58
N CYS A 241 -15.04 6.20 -4.83
CA CYS A 241 -15.23 5.92 -3.41
C CYS A 241 -13.91 5.78 -2.66
N VAL A 242 -13.98 5.97 -1.34
CA VAL A 242 -12.89 5.70 -0.40
C VAL A 242 -13.36 4.67 0.62
N LEU A 243 -12.61 3.58 0.75
CA LEU A 243 -12.89 2.49 1.68
C LEU A 243 -11.90 2.54 2.85
N PRO A 244 -12.36 2.79 4.08
CA PRO A 244 -11.48 2.83 5.24
C PRO A 244 -10.94 1.42 5.52
N GLY A 245 -9.64 1.31 5.72
CA GLY A 245 -8.94 0.07 5.94
C GLY A 245 -8.45 -0.10 7.38
N ILE A 246 -7.25 -0.68 7.52
CA ILE A 246 -6.64 -0.93 8.81
C ILE A 246 -6.17 0.40 9.41
N THR A 247 -6.58 0.68 10.64
CA THR A 247 -6.03 1.82 11.38
C THR A 247 -4.59 1.50 11.80
N TYR A 248 -3.64 2.14 11.16
CA TYR A 248 -2.25 2.17 11.63
C TYR A 248 -2.12 3.32 12.63
N ASP A 249 -1.83 2.98 13.89
CA ASP A 249 -1.59 4.02 14.90
C ASP A 249 -0.14 4.51 14.77
N LEU A 250 0.09 5.47 13.89
CA LEU A 250 1.36 6.20 13.75
C LEU A 250 1.40 7.47 14.60
N GLU A 251 0.33 7.79 15.32
CA GLU A 251 0.25 8.95 16.22
C GLU A 251 1.47 9.04 17.16
N PRO A 252 2.00 7.92 17.75
CA PRO A 252 3.19 8.01 18.58
C PRO A 252 4.45 8.46 17.85
N ALA A 253 4.52 8.32 16.53
CA ALA A 253 5.70 8.67 15.72
C ALA A 253 5.59 10.06 15.09
N ILE A 254 4.37 10.49 14.69
CA ILE A 254 4.15 11.72 13.94
C ILE A 254 3.15 12.67 14.62
N GLU A 255 2.61 12.28 15.78
CA GLU A 255 1.67 13.06 16.60
C GLU A 255 0.35 13.43 15.89
N ILE A 256 0.05 12.77 14.77
CA ILE A 256 -1.18 12.93 14.00
C ILE A 256 -1.86 11.58 13.76
N PRO A 257 -3.20 11.52 13.74
CA PRO A 257 -3.94 10.31 13.41
C PRO A 257 -3.69 9.90 11.96
N THR A 258 -3.55 8.61 11.74
CA THR A 258 -3.40 8.02 10.40
C THR A 258 -4.35 6.85 10.22
N VAL A 259 -4.73 6.62 8.98
CA VAL A 259 -5.52 5.46 8.58
C VAL A 259 -5.01 4.95 7.22
N SER A 260 -5.10 3.63 7.01
CA SER A 260 -4.93 3.07 5.68
C SER A 260 -6.27 3.10 4.95
N GLU A 261 -6.28 3.51 3.70
CA GLU A 261 -7.48 3.59 2.87
C GLU A 261 -7.26 2.96 1.50
N THR A 262 -8.36 2.52 0.88
CA THR A 262 -8.38 2.14 -0.53
C THR A 262 -9.21 3.15 -1.29
N TRP A 263 -8.60 3.83 -2.26
CA TRP A 263 -9.21 4.84 -3.10
C TRP A 263 -9.50 4.26 -4.47
N VAL A 264 -10.74 4.34 -4.91
CA VAL A 264 -11.16 3.95 -6.26
C VAL A 264 -11.40 5.23 -7.06
N CYS A 265 -10.62 5.43 -8.11
CA CYS A 265 -10.62 6.65 -8.89
C CYS A 265 -10.90 6.32 -10.36
N ARG A 266 -11.83 7.05 -10.99
CA ARG A 266 -12.19 6.90 -12.40
C ARG A 266 -11.66 8.08 -13.20
N ARG A 267 -11.32 7.82 -14.45
CA ARG A 267 -11.00 8.91 -15.37
C ARG A 267 -12.27 9.74 -15.60
N GLY A 268 -12.17 11.07 -15.42
CA GLY A 268 -13.23 12.04 -15.71
C GLY A 268 -13.45 12.26 -17.20
#